data_fc128270402d7589110a359672183c68
#
_entry.id   fc128270402d7589110a359672183c68
#
_cell.length_a   1.000
_cell.length_b   1.000
_cell.length_c   1.000
_cell.angle_alpha   90.00
_cell.angle_beta   90.00
_cell.angle_gamma   90.00
#
_symmetry.space_group_name_H-M   'P 1'
#
loop_
_entity.id
_entity.type
_entity.pdbx_description
1 polymer ?
#
loop_
_entity_poly.entity_id
_entity_poly.type
_entity_poly.pdbx_seq_one_letter_code
_entity_poly.pdbx_strand_id
1 'polypeptide(L)'
;TVEWIEESEKHTMYALNQDGERTGASISISDRTIFDQLAEGRNRSDYDGSYAITNSHEVGDVYIFAANNTKVEWGLSGYQGKNGRQYVLHTQNINNTVLPRDNSEEGLTIANQYFDMHSHPDHDGTEGGSGYIIGGGDKKFVTNNYQKAKEQGTTPPTYYVYHRQSKIIYQYTPWKSNIYIKKVTNNTGLRFIVPKK
;
A
#
# COMPACT_ATOMS: atom_id res chain seq x y z
N THR A 1 -9.92 -2.36 12.29
CA THR A 1 -10.45 -1.03 11.95
C THR A 1 -9.50 0.04 12.46
N VAL A 2 -9.52 1.22 11.89
CA VAL A 2 -8.75 2.38 12.33
C VAL A 2 -9.67 3.59 12.45
N GLU A 3 -9.38 4.45 13.42
CA GLU A 3 -10.00 5.73 13.65
C GLU A 3 -8.94 6.81 13.55
N TRP A 4 -9.26 7.98 13.02
CA TRP A 4 -8.36 9.13 13.06
C TRP A 4 -9.00 10.32 13.73
N ILE A 5 -8.18 11.11 14.44
CA ILE A 5 -8.60 12.29 15.21
C ILE A 5 -7.67 13.44 14.89
N GLU A 6 -8.24 14.63 14.79
CA GLU A 6 -7.53 15.87 14.63
C GLU A 6 -7.12 16.41 16.01
N GLU A 7 -5.83 16.56 16.23
CA GLU A 7 -5.26 17.20 17.43
C GLU A 7 -4.32 18.34 16.99
N SER A 8 -4.78 19.55 17.12
CA SER A 8 -4.11 20.85 16.87
C SER A 8 -3.10 20.94 15.69
N GLU A 9 -1.95 20.27 15.73
CA GLU A 9 -0.91 20.30 14.67
C GLU A 9 -0.55 18.93 14.13
N LYS A 10 -1.12 17.85 14.68
CA LYS A 10 -0.89 16.47 14.25
C LYS A 10 -2.19 15.75 14.07
N HIS A 11 -2.24 14.94 13.04
CA HIS A 11 -3.38 14.10 12.74
C HIS A 11 -3.03 12.68 13.13
N THR A 12 -3.79 12.10 14.05
CA THR A 12 -3.48 10.81 14.66
C THR A 12 -4.49 9.75 14.25
N MET A 13 -4.00 8.65 13.72
CA MET A 13 -4.78 7.44 13.42
C MET A 13 -4.58 6.43 14.55
N TYR A 14 -5.66 5.91 15.10
CA TYR A 14 -5.69 4.89 16.14
C TYR A 14 -6.15 3.55 15.57
N ALA A 15 -5.52 2.47 16.01
CA ALA A 15 -6.03 1.13 15.75
C ALA A 15 -7.16 0.78 16.71
N LEU A 16 -8.24 0.18 16.18
CA LEU A 16 -9.38 -0.27 16.95
C LEU A 16 -9.43 -1.80 16.99
N ASN A 17 -9.87 -2.34 18.14
CA ASN A 17 -10.23 -3.74 18.28
C ASN A 17 -11.58 -4.07 17.59
N GLN A 18 -12.09 -5.28 17.79
CA GLN A 18 -13.38 -5.70 17.19
C GLN A 18 -14.58 -4.97 17.81
N ASP A 19 -14.45 -4.50 19.04
CA ASP A 19 -15.50 -3.78 19.78
C ASP A 19 -15.47 -2.26 19.50
N GLY A 20 -14.53 -1.80 18.64
CA GLY A 20 -14.38 -0.39 18.29
C GLY A 20 -13.56 0.41 19.30
N GLU A 21 -12.89 -0.23 20.24
CA GLU A 21 -12.07 0.42 21.24
C GLU A 21 -10.61 0.56 20.75
N ARG A 22 -9.92 1.61 21.18
CA ARG A 22 -8.52 1.85 20.83
C ARG A 22 -7.60 0.81 21.47
N THR A 23 -6.72 0.21 20.66
CA THR A 23 -5.78 -0.82 21.10
C THR A 23 -4.50 -0.24 21.75
N GLY A 24 -4.35 1.07 21.78
CA GLY A 24 -3.12 1.75 22.18
C GLY A 24 -2.10 1.95 21.04
N ALA A 25 -2.27 1.28 19.90
CA ALA A 25 -1.43 1.54 18.72
C ALA A 25 -1.94 2.78 18.00
N SER A 26 -1.02 3.70 17.67
CA SER A 26 -1.33 4.92 16.94
C SER A 26 -0.18 5.38 16.06
N ILE A 27 -0.48 6.23 15.09
CA ILE A 27 0.49 6.96 14.28
C ILE A 27 0.01 8.40 14.13
N SER A 28 0.95 9.35 14.25
CA SER A 28 0.69 10.78 14.02
C SER A 28 1.48 11.25 12.81
N ILE A 29 0.82 11.97 11.91
CA ILE A 29 1.40 12.58 10.72
C ILE A 29 1.04 14.07 10.65
N SER A 30 1.80 14.82 9.85
CA SER A 30 1.59 16.25 9.62
C SER A 30 0.63 16.51 8.44
N ASP A 31 0.56 15.58 7.49
CA ASP A 31 -0.26 15.73 6.28
C ASP A 31 -1.67 15.16 6.49
N ARG A 32 -2.58 16.03 6.89
CA ARG A 32 -4.01 15.72 7.06
C ARG A 32 -4.65 15.19 5.78
N THR A 33 -4.19 15.64 4.62
CA THR A 33 -4.86 15.35 3.33
C THR A 33 -4.91 13.85 3.04
N ILE A 34 -3.97 13.07 3.57
CA ILE A 34 -3.99 11.60 3.46
C ILE A 34 -5.24 11.03 4.12
N PHE A 35 -5.58 11.47 5.33
CA PHE A 35 -6.74 10.95 6.06
C PHE A 35 -8.05 11.44 5.48
N ASP A 36 -8.13 12.71 5.10
CA ASP A 36 -9.32 13.29 4.47
C ASP A 36 -9.67 12.52 3.19
N GLN A 37 -8.69 12.28 2.31
CA GLN A 37 -8.90 11.55 1.07
C GLN A 37 -9.26 10.07 1.31
N LEU A 38 -8.68 9.41 2.31
CA LEU A 38 -9.07 8.04 2.66
C LEU A 38 -10.51 7.97 3.14
N ALA A 39 -11.00 8.98 3.86
CA ALA A 39 -12.38 9.07 4.31
C ALA A 39 -13.35 9.37 3.15
N GLU A 40 -12.99 10.33 2.28
CA GLU A 40 -13.78 10.70 1.10
C GLU A 40 -13.85 9.58 0.07
N GLY A 41 -12.75 8.86 -0.13
CA GLY A 41 -12.64 7.77 -1.11
C GLY A 41 -13.67 6.66 -0.92
N ARG A 42 -14.19 6.48 0.31
CA ARG A 42 -15.26 5.50 0.60
C ARG A 42 -16.58 5.79 -0.12
N ASN A 43 -16.78 7.00 -0.58
CA ASN A 43 -18.03 7.46 -1.20
C ASN A 43 -17.97 7.54 -2.73
N ARG A 44 -16.86 7.12 -3.34
CA ARG A 44 -16.71 7.16 -4.80
C ARG A 44 -17.39 5.96 -5.46
N SER A 45 -18.28 6.23 -6.40
CA SER A 45 -19.02 5.19 -7.14
C SER A 45 -18.14 4.40 -8.13
N ASP A 46 -16.99 4.92 -8.51
CA ASP A 46 -16.06 4.32 -9.48
C ASP A 46 -14.98 3.45 -8.82
N TYR A 47 -14.90 3.43 -7.49
CA TYR A 47 -13.94 2.62 -6.74
C TYR A 47 -14.53 2.13 -5.42
N ASP A 48 -14.69 0.82 -5.31
CA ASP A 48 -15.16 0.17 -4.09
C ASP A 48 -14.02 0.04 -3.07
N GLY A 49 -13.73 1.14 -2.36
CA GLY A 49 -12.65 1.19 -1.39
C GLY A 49 -12.30 2.62 -0.94
N SER A 50 -11.15 2.74 -0.33
CA SER A 50 -10.59 4.03 0.10
C SER A 50 -9.24 4.26 -0.54
N TYR A 51 -8.92 5.49 -0.92
CA TYR A 51 -7.60 5.84 -1.43
C TYR A 51 -7.21 7.28 -1.12
N ALA A 52 -5.91 7.54 -1.15
CA ALA A 52 -5.33 8.88 -1.07
C ALA A 52 -4.22 9.03 -2.09
N ILE A 53 -4.16 10.20 -2.73
CA ILE A 53 -3.07 10.61 -3.62
C ILE A 53 -2.31 11.74 -2.92
N THR A 54 -1.01 11.58 -2.73
CA THR A 54 -0.18 12.55 -2.02
C THR A 54 1.25 12.58 -2.55
N ASN A 55 1.96 13.67 -2.30
CA ASN A 55 3.41 13.76 -2.46
C ASN A 55 4.16 13.65 -1.11
N SER A 56 3.44 13.47 -0.03
CA SER A 56 4.02 13.30 1.31
C SER A 56 4.67 11.93 1.49
N HIS A 57 5.88 11.94 2.01
CA HIS A 57 6.58 10.71 2.39
C HIS A 57 5.95 9.99 3.60
N GLU A 58 5.08 10.68 4.37
CA GLU A 58 4.38 10.11 5.53
C GLU A 58 3.39 9.01 5.14
N VAL A 59 2.99 8.96 3.86
CA VAL A 59 2.12 7.92 3.31
C VAL A 59 2.67 6.50 3.53
N GLY A 60 3.99 6.34 3.51
CA GLY A 60 4.64 5.05 3.81
C GLY A 60 4.44 4.62 5.25
N ASP A 61 4.45 5.57 6.17
CA ASP A 61 4.21 5.32 7.59
C ASP A 61 2.74 4.94 7.83
N VAL A 62 1.81 5.64 7.16
CA VAL A 62 0.37 5.31 7.20
C VAL A 62 0.10 3.93 6.61
N TYR A 63 0.73 3.59 5.47
CA TYR A 63 0.61 2.27 4.87
C TYR A 63 1.01 1.15 5.84
N ILE A 64 2.19 1.23 6.45
CA ILE A 64 2.66 0.22 7.40
C ILE A 64 1.76 0.14 8.63
N PHE A 65 1.31 1.28 9.15
CA PHE A 65 0.38 1.31 10.26
C PHE A 65 -0.95 0.62 9.91
N ALA A 66 -1.55 0.99 8.79
CA ALA A 66 -2.81 0.43 8.34
C ALA A 66 -2.70 -1.08 8.06
N ALA A 67 -1.65 -1.51 7.33
CA ALA A 67 -1.39 -2.91 7.05
C ALA A 67 -1.22 -3.74 8.33
N ASN A 68 -0.58 -3.19 9.38
CA ASN A 68 -0.37 -3.90 10.65
C ASN A 68 -1.64 -3.98 11.53
N ASN A 69 -2.56 -3.03 11.38
CA ASN A 69 -3.68 -2.87 12.32
C ASN A 69 -5.05 -3.12 11.70
N THR A 70 -5.10 -3.59 10.45
CA THR A 70 -6.34 -3.98 9.79
C THR A 70 -6.24 -5.41 9.28
N LYS A 71 -7.40 -6.02 8.97
CA LYS A 71 -7.48 -7.38 8.40
C LYS A 71 -7.68 -7.36 6.88
N VAL A 72 -7.52 -6.21 6.25
CA VAL A 72 -7.68 -6.01 4.81
C VAL A 72 -6.33 -5.75 4.16
N GLU A 73 -6.24 -6.01 2.87
CA GLU A 73 -5.07 -5.65 2.08
C GLU A 73 -5.00 -4.15 1.83
N TRP A 74 -3.79 -3.64 1.89
CA TRP A 74 -3.45 -2.26 1.54
C TRP A 74 -2.45 -2.25 0.39
N GLY A 75 -2.63 -1.31 -0.52
CA GLY A 75 -1.70 -1.05 -1.61
C GLY A 75 -1.05 0.33 -1.47
N LEU A 76 0.19 0.42 -1.90
CA LEU A 76 0.94 1.66 -2.02
C LEU A 76 1.73 1.65 -3.32
N SER A 77 1.37 2.56 -4.22
CA SER A 77 2.05 2.72 -5.51
C SER A 77 2.76 4.06 -5.60
N GLY A 78 3.91 4.10 -6.25
CA GLY A 78 4.68 5.32 -6.48
C GLY A 78 4.80 5.65 -7.96
N TYR A 79 4.61 6.91 -8.29
CA TYR A 79 4.61 7.45 -9.66
C TYR A 79 5.56 8.63 -9.80
N GLN A 80 6.17 8.74 -10.97
CA GLN A 80 6.90 9.93 -11.38
C GLN A 80 5.98 10.81 -12.21
N GLY A 81 5.28 11.72 -11.55
CA GLY A 81 4.40 12.68 -12.19
C GLY A 81 5.16 13.90 -12.75
N LYS A 82 4.45 14.77 -13.48
CA LYS A 82 5.00 16.01 -14.02
C LYS A 82 5.52 16.95 -12.94
N ASN A 83 4.88 16.95 -11.77
CA ASN A 83 5.17 17.80 -10.63
C ASN A 83 6.04 17.10 -9.57
N GLY A 84 6.71 16.03 -9.92
CA GLY A 84 7.52 15.23 -9.01
C GLY A 84 6.90 13.89 -8.64
N ARG A 85 7.38 13.31 -7.56
CA ARG A 85 6.88 12.00 -7.08
C ARG A 85 5.53 12.15 -6.43
N GLN A 86 4.64 11.24 -6.78
CA GLN A 86 3.32 11.07 -6.16
C GLN A 86 3.14 9.63 -5.71
N TYR A 87 2.32 9.45 -4.69
CA TYR A 87 2.01 8.15 -4.10
C TYR A 87 0.50 7.97 -4.06
N VAL A 88 0.07 6.75 -4.31
CA VAL A 88 -1.33 6.33 -4.16
C VAL A 88 -1.40 5.26 -3.09
N LEU A 89 -2.02 5.59 -1.96
CA LEU A 89 -2.37 4.66 -0.90
C LEU A 89 -3.81 4.22 -1.09
N HIS A 90 -4.09 2.93 -1.09
CA HIS A 90 -5.44 2.44 -1.33
C HIS A 90 -5.74 1.11 -0.66
N THR A 91 -7.02 0.81 -0.48
CA THR A 91 -7.56 -0.48 -0.07
C THR A 91 -8.95 -0.67 -0.64
N GLN A 92 -9.33 -1.89 -0.98
CA GLN A 92 -10.71 -2.25 -1.36
C GLN A 92 -11.52 -2.76 -0.17
N ASN A 93 -10.99 -2.68 1.05
CA ASN A 93 -11.61 -3.16 2.28
C ASN A 93 -11.92 -4.67 2.29
N ILE A 94 -11.22 -5.45 1.49
CA ILE A 94 -11.27 -6.91 1.46
C ILE A 94 -9.91 -7.51 1.85
N ASN A 95 -9.94 -8.77 2.27
CA ASN A 95 -8.76 -9.44 2.83
C ASN A 95 -7.98 -10.29 1.81
N ASN A 96 -8.36 -10.30 0.54
CA ASN A 96 -7.79 -11.22 -0.45
C ASN A 96 -7.23 -10.54 -1.69
N THR A 97 -7.60 -9.28 -1.96
CA THR A 97 -7.22 -8.63 -3.21
C THR A 97 -7.12 -7.12 -3.04
N VAL A 98 -6.02 -6.56 -3.46
CA VAL A 98 -5.87 -5.14 -3.74
C VAL A 98 -5.53 -4.99 -5.21
N LEU A 99 -6.33 -4.24 -5.95
CA LEU A 99 -6.04 -3.89 -7.33
C LEU A 99 -5.46 -2.48 -7.35
N PRO A 100 -4.30 -2.28 -7.99
CA PRO A 100 -3.78 -0.94 -8.22
C PRO A 100 -4.82 -0.10 -8.94
N ARG A 101 -5.04 1.09 -8.44
CA ARG A 101 -5.92 2.03 -9.11
C ARG A 101 -5.23 2.61 -10.35
N ASP A 102 -5.94 2.58 -11.47
CA ASP A 102 -5.57 3.39 -12.63
C ASP A 102 -6.10 4.81 -12.42
N ASN A 103 -5.19 5.76 -12.25
CA ASN A 103 -5.49 7.17 -12.10
C ASN A 103 -5.04 7.94 -13.33
N SER A 104 -5.45 7.49 -14.50
CA SER A 104 -5.09 8.09 -15.78
C SER A 104 -5.52 9.56 -15.90
N GLU A 105 -6.62 9.94 -15.26
CA GLU A 105 -7.09 11.33 -15.20
C GLU A 105 -6.10 12.23 -14.46
N GLU A 106 -5.46 11.73 -13.41
CA GLU A 106 -4.38 12.43 -12.69
C GLU A 106 -3.01 12.25 -13.37
N GLY A 107 -2.95 11.56 -14.50
CA GLY A 107 -1.72 11.25 -15.22
C GLY A 107 -0.87 10.16 -14.55
N LEU A 108 -1.46 9.38 -13.65
CA LEU A 108 -0.80 8.28 -12.93
C LEU A 108 -1.10 6.96 -13.64
N THR A 109 -0.18 6.54 -14.49
CA THR A 109 -0.32 5.34 -15.32
C THR A 109 0.83 4.37 -15.11
N ILE A 110 0.72 3.16 -15.64
CA ILE A 110 1.80 2.16 -15.58
C ILE A 110 3.10 2.68 -16.22
N ALA A 111 3.01 3.58 -17.19
CA ALA A 111 4.16 4.14 -17.89
C ALA A 111 5.05 5.02 -17.00
N ASN A 112 4.50 5.62 -15.96
CA ASN A 112 5.23 6.45 -15.01
C ASN A 112 5.23 5.91 -13.57
N GLN A 113 4.69 4.70 -13.38
CA GLN A 113 4.78 3.97 -12.11
C GLN A 113 6.19 3.42 -11.93
N TYR A 114 6.84 3.68 -10.79
CA TYR A 114 8.18 3.16 -10.52
C TYR A 114 8.21 2.09 -9.44
N PHE A 115 7.20 2.00 -8.57
CA PHE A 115 6.97 0.83 -7.72
C PHE A 115 5.49 0.59 -7.45
N ASP A 116 5.20 -0.65 -7.08
CA ASP A 116 3.91 -1.10 -6.57
C ASP A 116 4.12 -2.04 -5.40
N MET A 117 3.38 -1.84 -4.32
CA MET A 117 3.45 -2.66 -3.11
C MET A 117 2.05 -2.97 -2.61
N HIS A 118 1.84 -4.19 -2.16
CA HIS A 118 0.65 -4.53 -1.39
C HIS A 118 1.03 -5.29 -0.11
N SER A 119 0.10 -5.33 0.84
CA SER A 119 0.26 -6.09 2.07
C SER A 119 -0.55 -7.38 2.01
N HIS A 120 0.00 -8.45 2.58
CA HIS A 120 -0.78 -9.63 2.88
C HIS A 120 -1.22 -9.58 4.35
N PRO A 121 -2.53 -9.53 4.63
CA PRO A 121 -3.05 -9.71 5.97
C PRO A 121 -2.72 -11.12 6.48
N ASP A 122 -2.67 -11.29 7.79
CA ASP A 122 -2.45 -12.62 8.36
C ASP A 122 -3.66 -13.49 8.04
N HIS A 123 -3.44 -14.49 7.23
CA HIS A 123 -4.34 -15.60 7.12
C HIS A 123 -4.03 -16.58 8.26
N ASP A 124 -5.05 -17.13 8.85
CA ASP A 124 -5.03 -18.08 9.98
C ASP A 124 -4.42 -19.45 9.65
N GLY A 125 -3.35 -19.45 8.87
CA GLY A 125 -2.55 -20.64 8.56
C GLY A 125 -3.09 -21.51 7.43
N THR A 126 -4.26 -21.21 6.87
CA THR A 126 -4.86 -22.04 5.82
C THR A 126 -4.36 -21.74 4.42
N GLU A 127 -3.85 -20.53 4.17
CA GLU A 127 -3.28 -20.17 2.86
C GLU A 127 -1.75 -20.20 2.83
N GLY A 128 -1.11 -20.32 3.96
CA GLY A 128 0.35 -20.39 4.08
C GLY A 128 0.93 -21.79 4.04
N GLY A 129 0.13 -22.81 3.80
CA GLY A 129 0.59 -24.23 3.80
C GLY A 129 1.69 -24.56 2.80
N SER A 130 2.05 -23.64 1.93
CA SER A 130 3.11 -23.80 0.92
C SER A 130 4.31 -22.86 1.13
N GLY A 131 4.30 -21.99 2.14
CA GLY A 131 5.37 -20.98 2.31
C GLY A 131 5.41 -19.93 1.20
N TYR A 132 4.38 -19.80 0.40
CA TYR A 132 4.30 -18.79 -0.66
C TYR A 132 3.80 -17.48 -0.06
N ILE A 133 4.71 -16.53 0.07
CA ILE A 133 4.39 -15.15 0.42
C ILE A 133 3.66 -14.45 -0.74
N ILE A 134 3.86 -14.94 -1.97
CA ILE A 134 3.32 -14.37 -3.21
C ILE A 134 2.43 -15.40 -3.86
N GLY A 135 1.16 -15.07 -4.00
CA GLY A 135 0.13 -15.92 -4.61
C GLY A 135 0.21 -15.97 -6.14
N GLY A 136 -0.57 -16.89 -6.71
CA GLY A 136 -0.69 -17.02 -8.17
C GLY A 136 -1.30 -15.78 -8.82
N GLY A 137 -2.18 -15.06 -8.11
CA GLY A 137 -2.77 -13.79 -8.53
C GLY A 137 -1.73 -12.69 -8.70
N ASP A 138 -0.83 -12.54 -7.73
CA ASP A 138 0.25 -11.56 -7.75
C ASP A 138 1.18 -11.77 -8.94
N LYS A 139 1.58 -13.03 -9.18
CA LYS A 139 2.44 -13.36 -10.31
C LYS A 139 1.78 -13.05 -11.65
N LYS A 140 0.50 -13.39 -11.80
CA LYS A 140 -0.27 -13.10 -13.02
C LYS A 140 -0.38 -11.59 -13.23
N PHE A 141 -0.67 -10.83 -12.18
CA PHE A 141 -0.74 -9.38 -12.22
C PHE A 141 0.58 -8.77 -12.70
N VAL A 142 1.69 -9.14 -12.07
CA VAL A 142 3.02 -8.63 -12.43
C VAL A 142 3.41 -9.03 -13.85
N THR A 143 3.12 -10.27 -14.27
CA THR A 143 3.38 -10.73 -15.64
C THR A 143 2.65 -9.86 -16.65
N ASN A 144 1.37 -9.58 -16.44
CA ASN A 144 0.58 -8.72 -17.32
C ASN A 144 1.14 -7.29 -17.40
N ASN A 145 1.57 -6.73 -16.25
CA ASN A 145 2.14 -5.38 -16.22
C ASN A 145 3.52 -5.30 -16.87
N TYR A 146 4.35 -6.33 -16.73
CA TYR A 146 5.61 -6.43 -17.47
C TYR A 146 5.37 -6.47 -18.99
N GLN A 147 4.36 -7.22 -19.44
CA GLN A 147 3.99 -7.27 -20.84
C GLN A 147 3.51 -5.89 -21.34
N LYS A 148 2.61 -5.23 -20.61
CA LYS A 148 2.14 -3.88 -20.94
C LYS A 148 3.28 -2.86 -21.01
N ALA A 149 4.18 -2.87 -20.04
CA ALA A 149 5.33 -1.98 -20.03
C ALA A 149 6.22 -2.20 -21.26
N LYS A 150 6.46 -3.47 -21.62
CA LYS A 150 7.21 -3.83 -22.82
C LYS A 150 6.55 -3.32 -24.10
N GLU A 151 5.23 -3.50 -24.23
CA GLU A 151 4.45 -3.03 -25.36
C GLU A 151 4.48 -1.50 -25.50
N GLN A 152 4.52 -0.80 -24.38
CA GLN A 152 4.61 0.66 -24.31
C GLN A 152 6.05 1.21 -24.41
N GLY A 153 7.06 0.33 -24.48
CA GLY A 153 8.47 0.74 -24.47
C GLY A 153 8.92 1.40 -23.17
N THR A 154 8.25 1.08 -22.05
CA THR A 154 8.55 1.65 -20.72
C THR A 154 9.22 0.63 -19.80
N THR A 155 9.83 1.11 -18.72
CA THR A 155 10.39 0.22 -17.69
C THR A 155 9.26 -0.24 -16.75
N PRO A 156 9.10 -1.55 -16.53
CA PRO A 156 8.11 -2.02 -15.58
C PRO A 156 8.46 -1.56 -14.15
N PRO A 157 7.44 -1.27 -13.32
CA PRO A 157 7.66 -0.91 -11.92
C PRO A 157 8.31 -2.05 -11.14
N THR A 158 8.93 -1.69 -10.02
CA THR A 158 9.40 -2.68 -9.04
C THR A 158 8.24 -3.11 -8.16
N TYR A 159 8.03 -4.40 -8.02
CA TYR A 159 6.92 -4.96 -7.25
C TYR A 159 7.39 -5.46 -5.91
N TYR A 160 6.63 -5.09 -4.86
CA TYR A 160 6.89 -5.50 -3.49
C TYR A 160 5.64 -6.10 -2.85
N VAL A 161 5.85 -6.98 -1.89
CA VAL A 161 4.84 -7.43 -0.96
C VAL A 161 5.32 -7.23 0.48
N TYR A 162 4.47 -6.68 1.32
CA TYR A 162 4.68 -6.59 2.75
C TYR A 162 3.96 -7.73 3.44
N HIS A 163 4.71 -8.66 3.97
CA HIS A 163 4.18 -9.77 4.75
C HIS A 163 4.05 -9.35 6.22
N ARG A 164 2.83 -9.09 6.64
CA ARG A 164 2.49 -8.50 7.94
C ARG A 164 3.02 -9.32 9.11
N GLN A 165 2.82 -10.65 9.10
CA GLN A 165 3.19 -11.52 10.23
C GLN A 165 4.70 -11.51 10.49
N SER A 166 5.53 -11.63 9.46
CA SER A 166 6.98 -11.58 9.58
C SER A 166 7.54 -10.16 9.63
N LYS A 167 6.72 -9.16 9.25
CA LYS A 167 7.12 -7.75 9.04
C LYS A 167 8.26 -7.60 8.04
N ILE A 168 8.26 -8.43 7.01
CA ILE A 168 9.29 -8.42 5.98
C ILE A 168 8.71 -7.91 4.67
N ILE A 169 9.49 -7.09 3.97
CA ILE A 169 9.22 -6.68 2.60
C ILE A 169 10.01 -7.60 1.69
N TYR A 170 9.31 -8.16 0.72
CA TYR A 170 9.88 -8.96 -0.37
C TYR A 170 9.67 -8.26 -1.69
N GLN A 171 10.66 -8.32 -2.55
CA GLN A 171 10.51 -7.98 -3.96
C GLN A 171 10.17 -9.25 -4.75
N TYR A 172 9.42 -9.09 -5.83
CA TYR A 172 9.11 -10.17 -6.74
C TYR A 172 9.04 -9.72 -8.19
N THR A 173 9.19 -10.67 -9.09
CA THR A 173 9.11 -10.49 -10.54
C THR A 173 8.26 -11.62 -11.12
N PRO A 174 7.87 -11.60 -12.43
CA PRO A 174 7.13 -12.71 -13.03
C PRO A 174 7.79 -14.09 -12.87
N TRP A 175 9.13 -14.12 -12.80
CA TRP A 175 9.94 -15.35 -12.77
C TRP A 175 10.62 -15.63 -11.43
N LYS A 176 10.66 -14.67 -10.51
CA LYS A 176 11.31 -14.84 -9.21
C LYS A 176 10.45 -14.27 -8.09
N SER A 177 10.24 -15.07 -7.06
CA SER A 177 9.46 -14.70 -5.86
C SER A 177 10.36 -14.55 -4.65
N ASN A 178 9.86 -13.83 -3.63
CA ASN A 178 10.44 -13.79 -2.30
C ASN A 178 11.91 -13.34 -2.25
N ILE A 179 12.26 -12.33 -3.04
CA ILE A 179 13.55 -11.67 -2.87
C ILE A 179 13.46 -10.82 -1.61
N TYR A 180 14.11 -11.28 -0.53
CA TYR A 180 14.16 -10.53 0.72
C TYR A 180 14.75 -9.15 0.51
N ILE A 181 14.06 -8.12 0.98
CA ILE A 181 14.56 -6.74 0.95
C ILE A 181 14.88 -6.27 2.35
N LYS A 182 13.90 -6.25 3.25
CA LYS A 182 14.08 -5.66 4.58
C LYS A 182 13.01 -6.13 5.57
N LYS A 183 13.42 -6.30 6.83
CA LYS A 183 12.49 -6.39 7.95
C LYS A 183 12.10 -4.99 8.42
N VAL A 184 10.82 -4.73 8.53
CA VAL A 184 10.26 -3.46 9.02
C VAL A 184 10.02 -3.57 10.51
N THR A 185 10.74 -2.79 11.31
CA THR A 185 10.65 -2.83 12.78
C THR A 185 9.78 -1.72 13.35
N ASN A 186 9.47 -0.69 12.57
CA ASN A 186 8.65 0.45 12.95
C ASN A 186 7.93 1.05 11.74
N ASN A 187 7.08 2.03 11.95
CA ASN A 187 6.30 2.68 10.89
C ASN A 187 7.16 3.45 9.87
N THR A 188 8.39 3.80 10.19
CA THR A 188 9.30 4.51 9.27
C THR A 188 10.06 3.59 8.31
N GLY A 189 9.67 2.32 8.24
CA GLY A 189 10.38 1.26 7.52
C GLY A 189 10.44 1.41 6.00
N LEU A 190 9.54 2.20 5.40
CA LEU A 190 9.48 2.39 3.94
C LEU A 190 10.31 3.54 3.38
N ARG A 191 11.08 4.25 4.19
CA ARG A 191 11.86 5.42 3.73
C ARG A 191 12.87 5.12 2.63
N PHE A 192 13.23 3.87 2.41
CA PHE A 192 14.07 3.46 1.30
C PHE A 192 13.30 3.37 -0.03
N ILE A 193 11.96 3.21 -0.01
CA ILE A 193 11.08 3.22 -1.17
C ILE A 193 10.39 4.58 -1.31
N VAL A 194 9.98 5.17 -0.18
CA VAL A 194 9.33 6.47 -0.05
C VAL A 194 10.29 7.41 0.71
N PRO A 195 11.34 7.93 0.06
CA PRO A 195 12.36 8.73 0.75
C PRO A 195 11.81 10.09 1.18
N LYS A 196 12.31 10.58 2.30
CA LYS A 196 12.15 12.00 2.64
C LYS A 196 12.81 12.85 1.54
N LYS A 197 12.16 13.94 1.20
CA LYS A 197 12.76 14.98 0.38
C LYS A 197 13.87 15.69 1.14
#